data_6b619130cc8a5ef2637b15192d044a28
#
_entry.id   6b619130cc8a5ef2637b15192d044a28
#
_cell.length_a   1.000
_cell.length_b   1.000
_cell.length_c   1.000
_cell.angle_alpha   90.00
_cell.angle_beta   90.00
_cell.angle_gamma   90.00
#
_symmetry.space_group_name_H-M   'P 1'
#
loop_
_entity.id
_entity.type
_entity.pdbx_description
1 polymer ?
#
loop_
_entity_poly.entity_id
_entity_poly.type
_entity_poly.pdbx_seq_one_letter_code
_entity_poly.pdbx_strand_id
1 'polypeptide(L)'
;MNVRLVRGVCALLLALALLTACKPASEGAPAGGNGAVPATTTRAPAAPATPPGSAVVQQTVEMPKLSLPTVTGDTYDLAAHRGHWVVVNFWATWCAPCLKEMPELSALHTMRDTIEVVGLAYEDITSADMQAFLKDHPVSYPVAILDPYQPPQDFATPRGLPMTYLIGPDGKVAKQFLGPVTARDIEAAVGITGKAG
;
A
#
# COMPACT_ATOMS: atom_id res chain seq x y z
N MET A 1 -16.86 9.56 46.29
CA MET A 1 -17.85 8.86 47.12
C MET A 1 -19.00 8.46 46.21
N ASN A 2 -19.01 7.30 45.73
CA ASN A 2 -19.94 6.18 45.78
C ASN A 2 -19.63 5.14 44.71
N VAL A 3 -19.10 4.08 45.20
CA VAL A 3 -18.96 2.78 44.59
C VAL A 3 -20.32 2.10 44.55
N ARG A 4 -20.74 1.53 43.42
CA ARG A 4 -21.67 0.40 43.36
C ARG A 4 -21.25 -0.62 42.32
N LEU A 5 -20.61 -1.58 42.83
CA LEU A 5 -20.45 -2.97 42.52
C LEU A 5 -21.80 -3.65 42.23
N VAL A 6 -21.95 -4.31 41.09
CA VAL A 6 -22.94 -5.40 40.93
C VAL A 6 -22.23 -6.60 40.32
N ARG A 7 -22.11 -7.62 41.19
CA ARG A 7 -21.75 -9.00 40.84
C ARG A 7 -23.02 -9.75 40.43
N GLY A 8 -22.88 -10.71 39.55
CA GLY A 8 -23.82 -11.80 39.28
C GLY A 8 -23.25 -12.63 38.12
N VAL A 9 -22.61 -13.68 38.32
CA VAL A 9 -22.77 -15.04 38.78
C VAL A 9 -23.75 -15.89 37.94
N CYS A 10 -23.20 -17.03 37.45
CA CYS A 10 -23.80 -18.29 37.00
C CYS A 10 -24.45 -18.28 35.58
N ALA A 11 -24.34 -19.29 34.75
CA ALA A 11 -24.06 -20.71 34.97
C ALA A 11 -23.59 -21.39 33.66
N LEU A 12 -22.70 -22.26 33.85
CA LEU A 12 -22.38 -23.56 33.27
C LEU A 12 -23.56 -24.31 32.64
N LEU A 13 -23.42 -24.76 31.39
CA LEU A 13 -24.02 -26.02 30.91
C LEU A 13 -23.10 -26.68 29.87
N LEU A 14 -22.60 -27.85 30.24
CA LEU A 14 -21.99 -28.89 29.39
C LEU A 14 -23.06 -29.66 28.61
N ALA A 15 -22.78 -30.03 27.38
CA ALA A 15 -23.22 -31.26 26.70
C ALA A 15 -22.40 -31.37 25.42
N LEU A 16 -21.48 -32.23 25.24
CA LEU A 16 -21.24 -33.67 25.14
C LEU A 16 -21.91 -34.31 23.92
N ALA A 17 -21.01 -34.86 23.05
CA ALA A 17 -21.15 -35.98 22.11
C ALA A 17 -21.96 -35.76 20.82
N LEU A 18 -21.41 -36.12 19.66
CA LEU A 18 -21.20 -37.49 19.16
C LEU A 18 -20.34 -37.53 17.90
N LEU A 19 -19.40 -38.45 17.92
CA LEU A 19 -18.63 -38.98 16.82
C LEU A 19 -19.53 -39.71 15.81
N THR A 20 -19.30 -39.48 14.51
CA THR A 20 -19.54 -40.52 13.51
C THR A 20 -18.43 -40.48 12.45
N ALA A 21 -17.61 -41.52 12.53
CA ALA A 21 -16.70 -41.94 11.50
C ALA A 21 -17.45 -42.66 10.38
N CYS A 22 -17.09 -42.41 9.13
CA CYS A 22 -17.31 -43.34 8.05
C CYS A 22 -16.06 -43.43 7.18
N LYS A 23 -15.64 -44.68 7.03
CA LYS A 23 -14.44 -45.26 6.45
C LYS A 23 -14.64 -45.55 4.95
N PRO A 24 -13.55 -45.78 4.17
CA PRO A 24 -13.55 -45.89 2.71
C PRO A 24 -13.81 -47.32 2.21
N ALA A 25 -14.19 -47.43 0.96
CA ALA A 25 -14.14 -48.70 0.18
C ALA A 25 -13.74 -48.31 -1.24
N SER A 26 -12.63 -48.73 -1.72
CA SER A 26 -12.12 -49.96 -2.30
C SER A 26 -12.45 -50.12 -3.80
N GLU A 27 -11.39 -50.14 -4.56
CA GLU A 27 -11.02 -51.02 -5.67
C GLU A 27 -12.04 -51.42 -6.74
N GLY A 28 -11.57 -51.27 -7.97
CA GLY A 28 -12.18 -51.89 -9.14
C GLY A 28 -11.50 -51.44 -10.44
N ALA A 29 -10.39 -52.04 -10.80
CA ALA A 29 -9.96 -52.09 -12.19
C ALA A 29 -10.61 -53.31 -12.85
N PRO A 30 -10.93 -53.28 -14.14
CA PRO A 30 -10.30 -54.21 -15.04
C PRO A 30 -9.84 -53.64 -16.39
N ALA A 31 -8.90 -54.40 -16.96
CA ALA A 31 -8.17 -54.15 -18.18
C ALA A 31 -9.00 -54.32 -19.47
N GLY A 32 -8.49 -53.73 -20.56
CA GLY A 32 -8.55 -54.29 -21.89
C GLY A 32 -9.42 -53.52 -22.90
N GLY A 33 -8.77 -53.01 -23.92
CA GLY A 33 -9.45 -52.51 -25.11
C GLY A 33 -8.52 -51.65 -26.00
N ASN A 34 -7.72 -52.32 -26.84
CA ASN A 34 -7.02 -51.71 -27.98
C ASN A 34 -8.08 -51.13 -28.95
N GLY A 35 -8.10 -49.80 -29.12
CA GLY A 35 -8.82 -49.13 -30.17
C GLY A 35 -7.95 -47.99 -30.69
N ALA A 36 -7.46 -48.16 -31.91
CA ALA A 36 -6.76 -47.12 -32.65
C ALA A 36 -7.75 -45.97 -32.90
N VAL A 37 -7.43 -44.79 -32.41
CA VAL A 37 -8.16 -43.54 -32.65
C VAL A 37 -7.28 -42.62 -33.50
N PRO A 38 -7.86 -41.96 -34.52
CA PRO A 38 -7.13 -41.05 -35.40
C PRO A 38 -6.63 -39.82 -34.64
N ALA A 39 -5.42 -39.38 -34.98
CA ALA A 39 -4.81 -38.16 -34.42
C ALA A 39 -5.68 -36.92 -34.67
N THR A 40 -6.48 -36.59 -33.71
CA THR A 40 -7.11 -35.26 -33.66
C THR A 40 -6.05 -34.29 -33.10
N THR A 41 -5.59 -33.39 -33.93
CA THR A 41 -4.71 -32.29 -33.52
C THR A 41 -5.44 -31.46 -32.47
N THR A 42 -5.24 -31.77 -31.20
CA THR A 42 -5.72 -30.99 -30.08
C THR A 42 -4.87 -29.72 -30.03
N ARG A 43 -5.43 -28.64 -30.58
CA ARG A 43 -4.93 -27.28 -30.36
C ARG A 43 -4.82 -27.07 -28.85
N ALA A 44 -3.61 -26.88 -28.37
CA ALA A 44 -3.36 -26.52 -26.97
C ALA A 44 -4.28 -25.36 -26.56
N PRO A 45 -4.91 -25.43 -25.37
CA PRO A 45 -5.66 -24.29 -24.86
C PRO A 45 -4.73 -23.10 -24.79
N ALA A 46 -5.11 -22.00 -25.44
CA ALA A 46 -4.42 -20.73 -25.29
C ALA A 46 -4.32 -20.41 -23.82
N ALA A 47 -3.13 -20.13 -23.33
CA ALA A 47 -2.93 -19.64 -21.98
C ALA A 47 -3.90 -18.47 -21.76
N PRO A 48 -4.54 -18.36 -20.57
CA PRO A 48 -5.40 -17.24 -20.27
C PRO A 48 -4.60 -15.95 -20.52
N ALA A 49 -5.14 -15.08 -21.37
CA ALA A 49 -4.57 -13.76 -21.59
C ALA A 49 -4.49 -13.04 -20.24
N THR A 50 -3.30 -12.71 -19.81
CA THR A 50 -3.08 -11.85 -18.63
C THR A 50 -3.86 -10.56 -18.89
N PRO A 51 -4.72 -10.12 -17.97
CA PRO A 51 -5.45 -8.87 -18.14
C PRO A 51 -4.42 -7.74 -18.33
N PRO A 52 -4.64 -6.82 -19.30
CA PRO A 52 -3.79 -5.65 -19.45
C PRO A 52 -3.99 -4.76 -18.23
N GLY A 53 -2.98 -4.67 -17.33
CA GLY A 53 -3.07 -3.76 -16.20
C GLY A 53 -2.20 -4.06 -14.98
N SER A 54 -1.50 -5.18 -14.92
CA SER A 54 -0.60 -5.47 -13.80
C SER A 54 0.86 -5.48 -14.22
N ALA A 55 1.29 -4.47 -14.96
CA ALA A 55 2.70 -4.31 -15.29
C ALA A 55 3.42 -3.75 -14.07
N VAL A 56 4.22 -4.59 -13.41
CA VAL A 56 5.16 -4.15 -12.37
C VAL A 56 6.13 -3.17 -13.00
N VAL A 57 6.09 -1.91 -12.59
CA VAL A 57 7.06 -0.88 -13.02
C VAL A 57 8.37 -1.16 -12.29
N GLN A 58 9.44 -1.46 -13.05
CA GLN A 58 10.72 -1.88 -12.48
C GLN A 58 11.58 -0.71 -12.00
N GLN A 59 11.45 0.45 -12.65
CA GLN A 59 12.28 1.62 -12.38
C GLN A 59 11.45 2.90 -12.42
N THR A 60 11.77 3.83 -11.54
CA THR A 60 11.22 5.18 -11.59
C THR A 60 11.96 5.98 -12.67
N VAL A 61 11.22 6.72 -13.49
CA VAL A 61 11.83 7.60 -14.49
C VAL A 61 12.55 8.77 -13.81
N GLU A 62 13.53 9.35 -14.51
CA GLU A 62 14.34 10.45 -13.94
C GLU A 62 13.49 11.66 -13.52
N MET A 63 12.47 12.00 -14.31
CA MET A 63 11.56 13.13 -14.05
C MET A 63 10.11 12.62 -14.08
N PRO A 64 9.62 12.06 -12.94
CA PRO A 64 8.30 11.45 -12.89
C PRO A 64 7.18 12.50 -12.96
N LYS A 65 6.08 12.09 -13.58
CA LYS A 65 4.81 12.79 -13.56
C LYS A 65 3.85 12.09 -12.63
N LEU A 66 3.07 12.88 -11.94
CA LEU A 66 2.03 12.39 -11.04
C LEU A 66 0.90 13.42 -11.01
N SER A 67 -0.29 13.01 -11.39
CA SER A 67 -1.49 13.83 -11.26
C SER A 67 -2.62 12.94 -10.79
N LEU A 68 -3.12 13.17 -9.57
CA LEU A 68 -4.07 12.32 -8.87
C LEU A 68 -5.09 13.13 -8.07
N PRO A 69 -6.33 12.66 -7.96
CA PRO A 69 -7.28 13.21 -7.00
C PRO A 69 -6.81 12.90 -5.58
N THR A 70 -6.89 13.90 -4.70
CA THR A 70 -6.67 13.73 -3.27
C THR A 70 -7.95 13.26 -2.59
N VAL A 71 -7.83 12.79 -1.36
CA VAL A 71 -8.99 12.39 -0.54
C VAL A 71 -9.88 13.57 -0.15
N THR A 72 -9.42 14.81 -0.29
CA THR A 72 -10.18 16.04 -0.10
C THR A 72 -10.93 16.49 -1.35
N GLY A 73 -10.67 15.85 -2.51
CA GLY A 73 -11.33 16.13 -3.77
C GLY A 73 -10.55 17.06 -4.71
N ASP A 74 -9.44 17.65 -4.24
CA ASP A 74 -8.56 18.45 -5.08
C ASP A 74 -7.68 17.55 -5.96
N THR A 75 -7.10 18.09 -7.02
CA THR A 75 -6.09 17.39 -7.81
C THR A 75 -4.71 17.79 -7.36
N TYR A 76 -3.89 16.81 -6.98
CA TYR A 76 -2.46 17.00 -6.77
C TYR A 76 -1.72 16.76 -8.08
N ASP A 77 -0.97 17.75 -8.56
CA ASP A 77 -0.12 17.64 -9.74
C ASP A 77 1.34 17.95 -9.38
N LEU A 78 2.19 16.94 -9.39
CA LEU A 78 3.60 17.07 -9.05
C LEU A 78 4.33 18.14 -9.91
N ALA A 79 3.89 18.37 -11.14
CA ALA A 79 4.49 19.37 -12.00
C ALA A 79 4.23 20.82 -11.51
N ALA A 80 3.14 21.06 -10.78
CA ALA A 80 2.83 22.37 -10.21
C ALA A 80 3.71 22.74 -9.01
N HIS A 81 4.44 21.76 -8.45
CA HIS A 81 5.30 21.92 -7.27
C HIS A 81 6.79 22.11 -7.62
N ARG A 82 7.10 22.49 -8.88
CA ARG A 82 8.46 22.86 -9.27
C ARG A 82 8.96 24.06 -8.48
N GLY A 83 10.27 24.05 -8.16
CA GLY A 83 10.86 25.06 -7.29
C GLY A 83 10.96 24.64 -5.83
N HIS A 84 10.21 23.60 -5.43
CA HIS A 84 10.26 23.01 -4.10
C HIS A 84 10.84 21.59 -4.16
N TRP A 85 11.38 21.14 -3.03
CA TRP A 85 11.63 19.74 -2.80
C TRP A 85 10.31 19.05 -2.49
N VAL A 86 10.04 17.92 -3.13
CA VAL A 86 8.82 17.16 -2.86
C VAL A 86 9.16 15.76 -2.37
N VAL A 87 8.64 15.43 -1.19
CA VAL A 87 8.68 14.09 -0.60
C VAL A 87 7.44 13.35 -1.06
N VAL A 88 7.61 12.37 -1.94
CA VAL A 88 6.55 11.46 -2.41
C VAL A 88 6.64 10.19 -1.60
N ASN A 89 5.73 10.00 -0.64
CA ASN A 89 5.75 8.92 0.33
C ASN A 89 4.67 7.88 0.03
N PHE A 90 5.08 6.66 -0.31
CA PHE A 90 4.19 5.50 -0.48
C PHE A 90 3.99 4.82 0.88
N TRP A 91 2.75 4.67 1.29
CA TRP A 91 2.37 4.14 2.60
C TRP A 91 1.05 3.36 2.55
N ALA A 92 0.59 2.80 3.67
CA ALA A 92 -0.73 2.18 3.80
C ALA A 92 -1.23 2.25 5.24
N THR A 93 -2.54 2.16 5.45
CA THR A 93 -3.17 2.24 6.78
C THR A 93 -2.75 1.11 7.72
N TRP A 94 -2.47 -0.06 7.17
CA TRP A 94 -2.01 -1.26 7.89
C TRP A 94 -0.48 -1.30 8.11
N CYS A 95 0.26 -0.33 7.57
CA CYS A 95 1.72 -0.30 7.63
C CYS A 95 2.20 0.41 8.91
N ALA A 96 2.44 -0.34 9.97
CA ALA A 96 2.85 0.22 11.27
C ALA A 96 4.09 1.13 11.22
N PRO A 97 5.18 0.84 10.47
CA PRO A 97 6.30 1.77 10.33
C PRO A 97 5.92 3.04 9.58
N CYS A 98 4.98 2.97 8.61
CA CYS A 98 4.49 4.16 7.91
C CYS A 98 3.78 5.13 8.88
N LEU A 99 2.91 4.58 9.74
CA LEU A 99 2.16 5.40 10.71
C LEU A 99 3.09 6.11 11.71
N LYS A 100 4.26 5.53 11.99
CA LYS A 100 5.24 6.15 12.89
C LYS A 100 5.95 7.36 12.28
N GLU A 101 6.15 7.37 10.94
CA GLU A 101 6.82 8.50 10.28
C GLU A 101 5.86 9.65 9.91
N MET A 102 4.54 9.40 9.81
CA MET A 102 3.55 10.40 9.41
C MET A 102 3.59 11.71 10.22
N PRO A 103 3.73 11.70 11.57
CA PRO A 103 3.85 12.93 12.33
C PRO A 103 5.09 13.75 11.99
N GLU A 104 6.24 13.11 11.74
CA GLU A 104 7.48 13.78 11.35
C GLU A 104 7.37 14.39 9.95
N LEU A 105 6.77 13.65 9.00
CA LEU A 105 6.52 14.16 7.66
C LEU A 105 5.53 15.34 7.68
N SER A 106 4.52 15.29 8.55
CA SER A 106 3.58 16.39 8.75
C SER A 106 4.28 17.65 9.32
N ALA A 107 5.15 17.46 10.31
CA ALA A 107 5.95 18.54 10.86
C ALA A 107 6.90 19.13 9.81
N LEU A 108 7.55 18.28 9.02
CA LEU A 108 8.43 18.70 7.94
C LEU A 108 7.70 19.58 6.91
N HIS A 109 6.51 19.12 6.48
CA HIS A 109 5.68 19.84 5.51
C HIS A 109 5.22 21.22 6.01
N THR A 110 4.92 21.36 7.31
CA THR A 110 4.46 22.62 7.89
C THR A 110 5.58 23.57 8.30
N MET A 111 6.76 23.03 8.62
CA MET A 111 7.87 23.81 9.17
C MET A 111 8.91 24.23 8.13
N ARG A 112 8.84 23.71 6.92
CA ARG A 112 9.82 23.96 5.85
C ARG A 112 9.15 24.46 4.59
N ASP A 113 9.18 25.75 4.34
CA ASP A 113 8.59 26.38 3.15
C ASP A 113 9.12 25.84 1.82
N THR A 114 10.32 25.23 1.83
CA THR A 114 10.97 24.68 0.64
C THR A 114 10.81 23.19 0.46
N ILE A 115 10.15 22.49 1.41
CA ILE A 115 9.93 21.06 1.37
C ILE A 115 8.44 20.76 1.51
N GLU A 116 7.89 20.15 0.51
CA GLU A 116 6.51 19.70 0.49
C GLU A 116 6.44 18.17 0.62
N VAL A 117 5.32 17.66 1.12
CA VAL A 117 5.06 16.23 1.24
C VAL A 117 3.76 15.90 0.53
N VAL A 118 3.70 14.75 -0.13
CA VAL A 118 2.47 14.11 -0.59
C VAL A 118 2.48 12.65 -0.18
N GLY A 119 1.39 12.18 0.44
CA GLY A 119 1.19 10.80 0.83
C GLY A 119 0.41 10.04 -0.23
N LEU A 120 0.96 8.91 -0.70
CA LEU A 120 0.34 8.02 -1.67
C LEU A 120 -0.05 6.73 -0.96
N ALA A 121 -1.32 6.60 -0.60
CA ALA A 121 -1.85 5.39 0.04
C ALA A 121 -1.94 4.26 -1.00
N TYR A 122 -1.01 3.31 -0.91
CA TYR A 122 -0.86 2.20 -1.85
C TYR A 122 -1.66 0.98 -1.34
N GLU A 123 -2.97 1.07 -1.43
CA GLU A 123 -3.92 0.05 -0.98
C GLU A 123 -5.30 0.24 -1.59
N ASP A 124 -6.07 -0.85 -1.64
CA ASP A 124 -7.47 -0.80 -2.06
C ASP A 124 -8.35 -0.34 -0.88
N ILE A 125 -8.59 0.95 -0.82
CA ILE A 125 -9.40 1.61 0.22
C ILE A 125 -10.29 2.68 -0.41
N THR A 126 -11.50 2.85 0.14
CA THR A 126 -12.38 3.93 -0.34
C THR A 126 -11.94 5.29 0.19
N SER A 127 -12.27 6.37 -0.53
CA SER A 127 -12.01 7.73 -0.06
C SER A 127 -12.70 8.02 1.29
N ALA A 128 -13.89 7.47 1.51
CA ALA A 128 -14.63 7.65 2.76
C ALA A 128 -13.91 6.97 3.94
N ASP A 129 -13.41 5.74 3.74
CA ASP A 129 -12.68 5.01 4.79
C ASP A 129 -11.33 5.67 5.07
N MET A 130 -10.63 6.15 4.04
CA MET A 130 -9.40 6.92 4.20
C MET A 130 -9.64 8.23 4.98
N GLN A 131 -10.71 8.96 4.67
CA GLN A 131 -11.08 10.16 5.43
C GLN A 131 -11.41 9.84 6.89
N ALA A 132 -12.06 8.69 7.15
CA ALA A 132 -12.32 8.24 8.52
C ALA A 132 -11.01 7.90 9.25
N PHE A 133 -10.10 7.19 8.60
CA PHE A 133 -8.78 6.87 9.13
C PHE A 133 -7.96 8.12 9.48
N LEU A 134 -7.95 9.12 8.59
CA LEU A 134 -7.20 10.36 8.78
C LEU A 134 -7.75 11.26 9.92
N LYS A 135 -8.95 11.01 10.43
CA LYS A 135 -9.43 11.67 11.67
C LYS A 135 -8.66 11.23 12.89
N ASP A 136 -8.28 9.95 12.93
CA ASP A 136 -7.52 9.36 14.05
C ASP A 136 -6.00 9.49 13.82
N HIS A 137 -5.58 9.65 12.56
CA HIS A 137 -4.19 9.81 12.13
C HIS A 137 -4.01 11.07 11.27
N PRO A 138 -4.21 12.27 11.84
CA PRO A 138 -4.19 13.50 11.05
C PRO A 138 -2.82 13.81 10.47
N VAL A 139 -2.82 14.27 9.22
CA VAL A 139 -1.64 14.76 8.51
C VAL A 139 -1.91 16.16 7.95
N SER A 140 -0.84 16.93 7.75
CA SER A 140 -0.91 18.29 7.22
C SER A 140 -0.70 18.38 5.71
N TYR A 141 -0.36 17.28 5.07
CA TYR A 141 -0.04 17.19 3.64
C TYR A 141 -1.14 16.47 2.85
N PRO A 142 -1.22 16.70 1.53
CA PRO A 142 -2.19 16.02 0.67
C PRO A 142 -1.99 14.50 0.68
N VAL A 143 -3.11 13.77 0.70
CA VAL A 143 -3.15 12.31 0.57
C VAL A 143 -3.94 11.94 -0.67
N ALA A 144 -3.37 11.08 -1.51
CA ALA A 144 -4.04 10.44 -2.64
C ALA A 144 -4.06 8.93 -2.46
N ILE A 145 -5.08 8.27 -2.98
CA ILE A 145 -5.21 6.82 -2.96
C ILE A 145 -4.71 6.28 -4.30
N LEU A 146 -3.88 5.25 -4.25
CA LEU A 146 -3.39 4.53 -5.41
C LEU A 146 -4.02 3.15 -5.47
N ASP A 147 -4.58 2.82 -6.63
CA ASP A 147 -4.96 1.45 -6.93
C ASP A 147 -3.68 0.58 -7.06
N PRO A 148 -3.47 -0.43 -6.19
CA PRO A 148 -2.31 -1.31 -6.27
C PRO A 148 -2.23 -2.11 -7.57
N TYR A 149 -3.35 -2.26 -8.26
CA TYR A 149 -3.44 -2.96 -9.55
C TYR A 149 -3.14 -2.05 -10.74
N GLN A 150 -3.17 -0.72 -10.54
CA GLN A 150 -2.88 0.30 -11.54
C GLN A 150 -1.89 1.36 -11.00
N PRO A 151 -0.67 0.96 -10.60
CA PRO A 151 0.30 1.88 -10.03
C PRO A 151 0.71 2.96 -11.04
N PRO A 152 1.15 4.14 -10.56
CA PRO A 152 1.69 5.19 -11.43
C PRO A 152 2.84 4.66 -12.28
N GLN A 153 2.77 4.88 -13.60
CA GLN A 153 3.73 4.28 -14.53
C GLN A 153 5.14 4.88 -14.45
N ASP A 154 5.25 6.10 -13.93
CA ASP A 154 6.53 6.80 -13.81
C ASP A 154 7.28 6.47 -12.51
N PHE A 155 6.63 5.76 -11.57
CA PHE A 155 7.24 5.32 -10.32
C PHE A 155 7.39 3.80 -10.29
N ALA A 156 8.52 3.32 -9.81
CA ALA A 156 8.67 1.89 -9.58
C ALA A 156 7.63 1.39 -8.58
N THR A 157 7.05 0.23 -8.88
CA THR A 157 6.11 -0.43 -7.97
C THR A 157 6.77 -0.67 -6.62
N PRO A 158 6.17 -0.25 -5.49
CA PRO A 158 6.73 -0.44 -4.17
C PRO A 158 7.03 -1.91 -3.87
N ARG A 159 8.29 -2.20 -3.51
CA ARG A 159 8.73 -3.53 -3.06
C ARG A 159 8.49 -3.78 -1.57
N GLY A 160 8.12 -2.73 -0.85
CA GLY A 160 7.84 -2.70 0.57
C GLY A 160 7.43 -1.30 0.97
N LEU A 161 6.78 -1.16 2.11
CA LEU A 161 6.32 0.11 2.65
C LEU A 161 6.97 0.37 4.03
N PRO A 162 7.26 1.65 4.33
CA PRO A 162 7.14 2.81 3.45
C PRO A 162 8.23 2.82 2.36
N MET A 163 7.94 3.50 1.25
CA MET A 163 8.92 3.81 0.22
C MET A 163 8.78 5.29 -0.15
N THR A 164 9.88 6.02 -0.11
CA THR A 164 9.86 7.48 -0.26
C THR A 164 10.81 7.92 -1.38
N TYR A 165 10.30 8.77 -2.26
CA TYR A 165 11.11 9.48 -3.24
C TYR A 165 11.25 10.93 -2.84
N LEU A 166 12.46 11.44 -2.95
CA LEU A 166 12.77 12.86 -2.85
C LEU A 166 12.93 13.40 -4.26
N ILE A 167 12.05 14.30 -4.64
CA ILE A 167 12.05 14.99 -5.93
C ILE A 167 12.65 16.38 -5.75
N GLY A 168 13.63 16.70 -6.57
CA GLY A 168 14.29 18.00 -6.55
C GLY A 168 13.42 19.13 -7.12
N PRO A 169 13.80 20.39 -6.89
CA PRO A 169 13.10 21.57 -7.43
C PRO A 169 13.02 21.58 -8.97
N ASP A 170 13.95 20.92 -9.64
CA ASP A 170 13.96 20.71 -11.11
C ASP A 170 12.99 19.59 -11.56
N GLY A 171 12.41 18.87 -10.59
CA GLY A 171 11.47 17.78 -10.79
C GLY A 171 12.10 16.41 -11.02
N LYS A 172 13.40 16.29 -10.84
CA LYS A 172 14.09 15.03 -10.98
C LYS A 172 14.12 14.26 -9.66
N VAL A 173 14.16 12.95 -9.76
CA VAL A 173 14.40 12.09 -8.60
C VAL A 173 15.81 12.31 -8.09
N ALA A 174 15.93 12.91 -6.90
CA ALA A 174 17.22 13.14 -6.24
C ALA A 174 17.63 11.93 -5.39
N LYS A 175 16.66 11.29 -4.71
CA LYS A 175 16.93 10.15 -3.83
C LYS A 175 15.70 9.27 -3.65
N GLN A 176 15.94 8.00 -3.37
CA GLN A 176 14.93 7.03 -2.96
C GLN A 176 15.32 6.43 -1.61
N PHE A 177 14.33 6.24 -0.74
CA PHE A 177 14.48 5.56 0.53
C PHE A 177 13.53 4.34 0.55
N LEU A 178 14.01 3.22 1.02
CA LEU A 178 13.20 2.04 1.31
C LEU A 178 13.22 1.81 2.82
N GLY A 179 12.06 1.77 3.42
CA GLY A 179 11.87 1.76 4.88
C GLY A 179 11.60 3.17 5.44
N PRO A 180 11.38 3.26 6.75
CA PRO A 180 11.01 4.50 7.42
C PRO A 180 12.06 5.60 7.25
N VAL A 181 11.58 6.82 7.10
CA VAL A 181 12.41 8.04 7.02
C VAL A 181 12.07 9.00 8.17
N THR A 182 13.05 9.80 8.58
CA THR A 182 12.85 10.88 9.52
C THR A 182 12.94 12.23 8.80
N ALA A 183 12.41 13.28 9.42
CA ALA A 183 12.60 14.65 8.93
C ALA A 183 14.07 14.98 8.70
N ARG A 184 14.96 14.52 9.62
CA ARG A 184 16.41 14.70 9.52
C ARG A 184 17.01 14.01 8.29
N ASP A 185 16.54 12.83 7.92
CA ASP A 185 17.05 12.11 6.73
C ASP A 185 16.73 12.88 5.46
N ILE A 186 15.53 13.48 5.39
CA ILE A 186 15.11 14.33 4.28
C ILE A 186 15.91 15.63 4.28
N GLU A 187 16.00 16.34 5.41
CA GLU A 187 16.77 17.58 5.56
C GLU A 187 18.24 17.39 5.17
N ALA A 188 18.86 16.30 5.60
CA ALA A 188 20.22 15.97 5.22
C ALA A 188 20.38 15.73 3.71
N ALA A 189 19.37 15.09 3.09
CA ALA A 189 19.39 14.80 1.66
C ALA A 189 19.21 16.06 0.79
N VAL A 190 18.49 17.07 1.28
CA VAL A 190 18.32 18.37 0.59
C VAL A 190 19.43 19.39 0.92
N GLY A 191 20.39 19.01 1.75
CA GLY A 191 21.50 19.88 2.14
C GLY A 191 21.15 20.87 3.26
N ILE A 192 20.02 20.74 3.91
CA ILE A 192 19.67 21.50 5.12
C ILE A 192 20.34 20.79 6.30
N THR A 193 21.58 21.11 6.56
CA THR A 193 22.24 20.68 7.80
C THR A 193 21.76 21.56 8.94
N GLY A 194 20.74 21.09 9.66
CA GLY A 194 20.26 21.73 10.87
C GLY A 194 21.39 21.81 11.88
N LYS A 195 21.89 23.02 12.15
CA LYS A 195 22.65 23.27 13.36
C LYS A 195 21.68 23.04 14.52
N ALA A 196 21.84 21.91 15.22
CA ALA A 196 21.12 21.70 16.46
C ALA A 196 21.45 22.88 17.39
N GLY A 197 20.44 23.68 17.69
CA GLY A 197 20.48 24.72 18.70
C GLY A 197 20.27 24.11 20.08
#